data_8ae876b873a430528f14e99b027c1da8
#
_entry.id   8ae876b873a430528f14e99b027c1da8
#
_cell.length_a   1.000
_cell.length_b   1.000
_cell.length_c   1.000
_cell.angle_alpha   90.00
_cell.angle_beta   90.00
_cell.angle_gamma   90.00
#
_symmetry.space_group_name_H-M   'P 1'
#
loop_
_entity.id
_entity.type
_entity.pdbx_description
1 polymer ?
#
loop_
_entity_poly.entity_id
_entity_poly.type
_entity_poly.pdbx_seq_one_letter_code
_entity_poly.pdbx_strand_id
1 'polypeptide(L)'
;LDSTTGQDASGVRVTCHRLLGTSESEAVFEIQSGDDGRISIEINTDTDPLKTGYELVFYSGEYFAKTQSSEDHSSIVSEVVVRVDLSEAPPRCHLPVLIAPHNYTLWWSR
;
A
#
# COMPACT_ATOMS: atom_id res chain seq x y z
N LEU A 1 9.88 1.09 0.53
CA LEU A 1 11.23 1.02 1.07
C LEU A 1 11.20 0.47 2.50
N ASP A 2 12.10 -0.44 2.80
CA ASP A 2 12.29 -0.94 4.15
C ASP A 2 13.19 0.03 4.91
N SER A 3 12.64 0.77 5.86
CA SER A 3 13.39 1.81 6.58
C SER A 3 14.34 1.23 7.62
N THR A 4 14.25 -0.06 7.96
CA THR A 4 15.19 -0.70 8.88
C THR A 4 16.53 -1.01 8.22
N THR A 5 16.53 -1.26 6.92
CA THR A 5 17.73 -1.61 6.15
C THR A 5 18.15 -0.51 5.19
N GLY A 6 17.24 0.40 4.85
CA GLY A 6 17.47 1.38 3.80
C GLY A 6 17.40 0.81 2.39
N GLN A 7 16.97 -0.44 2.25
CA GLN A 7 16.90 -1.12 0.96
C GLN A 7 15.48 -1.21 0.43
N ASP A 8 15.36 -1.59 -0.83
CA ASP A 8 14.07 -1.78 -1.48
C ASP A 8 13.31 -2.91 -0.81
N ALA A 9 12.02 -2.68 -0.51
CA ALA A 9 11.16 -3.71 0.08
C ALA A 9 10.52 -4.54 -1.04
N SER A 10 11.12 -5.67 -1.33
CA SER A 10 10.67 -6.60 -2.36
C SER A 10 9.65 -7.58 -1.81
N GLY A 11 8.63 -7.91 -2.59
CA GLY A 11 7.65 -8.92 -2.22
C GLY A 11 6.62 -8.47 -1.19
N VAL A 12 6.42 -7.18 -1.03
CA VAL A 12 5.35 -6.66 -0.17
C VAL A 12 4.01 -6.84 -0.86
N ARG A 13 3.09 -7.55 -0.23
CA ARG A 13 1.74 -7.72 -0.76
C ARG A 13 0.94 -6.44 -0.54
N VAL A 14 0.25 -6.01 -1.59
CA VAL A 14 -0.61 -4.82 -1.56
C VAL A 14 -1.94 -5.17 -2.19
N THR A 15 -3.02 -4.80 -1.52
CA THR A 15 -4.36 -4.91 -2.09
C THR A 15 -4.94 -3.53 -2.28
N CYS A 16 -5.80 -3.39 -3.28
CA CYS A 16 -6.54 -2.17 -3.54
C CYS A 16 -8.03 -2.48 -3.58
N HIS A 17 -8.80 -1.70 -2.86
CA HIS A 17 -10.24 -1.81 -2.81
C HIS A 17 -10.87 -0.50 -3.24
N ARG A 18 -11.94 -0.59 -4.04
CA ARG A 18 -12.79 0.57 -4.34
C ARG A 18 -13.86 0.68 -3.28
N LEU A 19 -14.01 1.86 -2.72
CA LEU A 19 -15.00 2.10 -1.68
C LEU A 19 -16.37 2.34 -2.33
N LEU A 20 -17.38 1.59 -1.89
CA LEU A 20 -18.72 1.61 -2.47
C LEU A 20 -19.75 2.31 -1.58
N GLY A 21 -19.31 3.15 -0.67
CA GLY A 21 -20.19 3.84 0.25
C GLY A 21 -19.71 3.74 1.68
N THR A 22 -20.62 3.59 2.64
CA THR A 22 -20.29 3.73 4.05
C THR A 22 -19.55 2.54 4.63
N SER A 23 -19.78 1.34 4.13
CA SER A 23 -19.19 0.13 4.75
C SER A 23 -18.79 -0.94 3.74
N GLU A 24 -19.10 -0.78 2.47
CA GLU A 24 -18.79 -1.77 1.45
C GLU A 24 -17.57 -1.39 0.64
N SER A 25 -16.81 -2.40 0.23
CA SER A 25 -15.68 -2.22 -0.66
C SER A 25 -15.62 -3.36 -1.67
N GLU A 26 -15.02 -3.08 -2.80
CA GLU A 26 -14.84 -4.05 -3.89
C GLU A 26 -13.35 -4.21 -4.15
N ALA A 27 -12.88 -5.46 -4.14
CA ALA A 27 -11.49 -5.75 -4.46
C ALA A 27 -11.20 -5.42 -5.92
N VAL A 28 -10.20 -4.58 -6.16
CA VAL A 28 -9.80 -4.17 -7.51
C VAL A 28 -8.60 -4.98 -7.98
N PHE A 29 -7.58 -5.11 -7.14
CA PHE A 29 -6.41 -5.92 -7.47
C PHE A 29 -5.64 -6.30 -6.21
N GLU A 30 -4.79 -7.32 -6.38
CA GLU A 30 -3.77 -7.72 -5.42
C GLU A 30 -2.45 -7.88 -6.18
N ILE A 31 -1.38 -7.34 -5.65
CA ILE A 31 -0.07 -7.34 -6.30
C ILE A 31 1.03 -7.39 -5.25
N GLN A 32 2.22 -7.78 -5.64
CA GLN A 32 3.41 -7.72 -4.79
C GLN A 32 4.42 -6.75 -5.40
N SER A 33 5.18 -6.07 -4.54
CA SER A 33 6.27 -5.21 -5.00
C SER A 33 7.35 -6.04 -5.68
N GLY A 34 7.95 -5.46 -6.72
CA GLY A 34 9.05 -6.08 -7.44
C GLY A 34 10.38 -6.01 -6.69
N ASP A 35 11.44 -6.46 -7.35
CA ASP A 35 12.80 -6.46 -6.77
C ASP A 35 13.31 -5.06 -6.43
N ASP A 36 12.81 -4.05 -7.13
CA ASP A 36 13.10 -2.64 -6.88
C ASP A 36 12.18 -2.03 -5.81
N GLY A 37 11.33 -2.83 -5.18
CA GLY A 37 10.36 -2.37 -4.18
C GLY A 37 9.22 -1.54 -4.75
N ARG A 38 9.04 -1.51 -6.05
CA ARG A 38 8.02 -0.67 -6.70
C ARG A 38 6.78 -1.46 -7.07
N ILE A 39 5.68 -0.75 -7.03
CA ILE A 39 4.38 -1.24 -7.49
C ILE A 39 3.83 -0.20 -8.45
N SER A 40 3.42 -0.66 -9.62
CA SER A 40 2.76 0.19 -10.60
C SER A 40 1.34 -0.30 -10.79
N ILE A 41 0.39 0.60 -10.62
CA ILE A 41 -1.03 0.29 -10.65
C ILE A 41 -1.71 1.29 -11.59
N GLU A 42 -2.57 0.77 -12.45
CA GLU A 42 -3.43 1.59 -13.28
C GLU A 42 -4.87 1.45 -12.82
N ILE A 43 -5.49 2.58 -12.48
CA ILE A 43 -6.89 2.63 -12.11
C ILE A 43 -7.59 3.56 -13.09
N ASN A 44 -8.59 3.03 -13.80
CA ASN A 44 -9.41 3.83 -14.69
C ASN A 44 -10.56 4.44 -13.88
N THR A 45 -10.38 5.69 -13.45
CA THR A 45 -11.39 6.39 -12.67
C THR A 45 -12.61 6.81 -13.47
N ASP A 46 -12.51 6.83 -14.80
CA ASP A 46 -13.64 7.19 -15.67
C ASP A 46 -14.75 6.13 -15.63
N THR A 47 -14.42 4.89 -15.26
CA THR A 47 -15.40 3.81 -15.13
C THR A 47 -16.00 3.72 -13.73
N ASP A 48 -15.59 4.58 -12.81
CA ASP A 48 -16.12 4.62 -11.45
C ASP A 48 -17.21 5.70 -11.35
N PRO A 49 -18.50 5.34 -11.43
CA PRO A 49 -19.57 6.33 -11.41
C PRO A 49 -19.71 7.04 -10.07
N LEU A 50 -19.25 6.42 -8.98
CA LEU A 50 -19.39 7.00 -7.65
C LEU A 50 -18.20 7.86 -7.24
N LYS A 51 -17.03 7.64 -7.82
CA LYS A 51 -15.78 8.37 -7.52
C LYS A 51 -15.53 8.50 -6.01
N THR A 52 -15.83 7.42 -5.28
CA THR A 52 -15.84 7.45 -3.82
C THR A 52 -14.47 7.30 -3.18
N GLY A 53 -13.49 6.86 -3.96
CA GLY A 53 -12.15 6.67 -3.46
C GLY A 53 -11.72 5.22 -3.40
N TYR A 54 -10.47 5.03 -3.03
CA TYR A 54 -9.84 3.72 -3.00
C TYR A 54 -9.08 3.54 -1.70
N GLU A 55 -8.93 2.29 -1.28
CA GLU A 55 -8.16 1.93 -0.10
C GLU A 55 -7.04 1.00 -0.50
N LEU A 56 -5.83 1.38 -0.17
CA LEU A 56 -4.63 0.58 -0.37
C LEU A 56 -4.22 -0.03 0.96
N VAL A 57 -3.96 -1.33 0.97
CA VAL A 57 -3.48 -2.03 2.16
C VAL A 57 -2.13 -2.63 1.84
N PHE A 58 -1.11 -2.23 2.59
CA PHE A 58 0.24 -2.75 2.49
C PHE A 58 0.46 -3.71 3.64
N TYR A 59 0.73 -4.97 3.35
CA TYR A 59 0.88 -6.00 4.38
C TYR A 59 2.31 -6.02 4.91
N SER A 60 2.66 -4.96 5.63
CA SER A 60 4.01 -4.76 6.15
C SER A 60 4.41 -5.80 7.20
N GLY A 61 3.49 -6.20 8.07
CA GLY A 61 3.76 -7.23 9.07
C GLY A 61 4.13 -8.56 8.45
N GLU A 62 3.44 -8.94 7.38
CA GLU A 62 3.75 -10.15 6.61
C GLU A 62 5.15 -10.08 6.00
N TYR A 63 5.53 -8.93 5.44
CA TYR A 63 6.86 -8.71 4.89
C TYR A 63 7.94 -8.89 5.96
N PHE A 64 7.78 -8.25 7.11
CA PHE A 64 8.79 -8.35 8.18
C PHE A 64 8.85 -9.74 8.81
N ALA A 65 7.74 -10.47 8.86
CA ALA A 65 7.73 -11.84 9.34
C ALA A 65 8.57 -12.76 8.45
N LYS A 66 8.63 -12.48 7.15
CA LYS A 66 9.44 -13.27 6.20
C LYS A 66 10.90 -12.88 6.18
N THR A 67 11.21 -11.60 6.40
CA THR A 67 12.56 -11.06 6.23
C THR A 67 13.37 -11.08 7.51
N GLN A 68 12.71 -11.11 8.65
CA GLN A 68 13.36 -11.08 9.95
C GLN A 68 13.16 -12.42 10.65
N SER A 69 14.26 -13.10 10.97
CA SER A 69 14.24 -14.43 11.57
C SER A 69 14.19 -14.42 13.09
N SER A 70 14.11 -13.26 13.72
CA SER A 70 14.09 -13.13 15.17
C SER A 70 12.70 -13.36 15.72
N GLU A 71 12.59 -14.17 16.78
CA GLU A 71 11.32 -14.48 17.44
C GLU A 71 10.70 -13.28 18.18
N ASP A 72 11.46 -12.20 18.35
CA ASP A 72 11.05 -11.00 19.09
C ASP A 72 10.27 -10.00 18.25
N HIS A 73 9.75 -10.41 17.08
CA HIS A 73 8.98 -9.52 16.23
C HIS A 73 7.50 -9.55 16.55
N SER A 74 7.14 -8.99 17.67
CA SER A 74 5.76 -8.59 17.88
C SER A 74 5.58 -7.20 17.30
N SER A 75 5.24 -7.12 16.02
CA SER A 75 4.87 -5.86 15.40
C SER A 75 3.40 -5.58 15.69
N ILE A 76 3.10 -4.46 16.31
CA ILE A 76 1.73 -4.01 16.49
C ILE A 76 1.19 -3.44 15.18
N VAL A 77 2.07 -2.84 14.38
CA VAL A 77 1.69 -2.32 13.07
C VAL A 77 1.77 -3.45 12.05
N SER A 78 0.65 -4.15 11.87
CA SER A 78 0.58 -5.31 10.97
C SER A 78 0.29 -4.92 9.53
N GLU A 79 -0.38 -3.79 9.32
CA GLU A 79 -0.77 -3.33 8.00
C GLU A 79 -0.69 -1.82 7.95
N VAL A 80 -0.37 -1.30 6.76
CA VAL A 80 -0.45 0.12 6.46
C VAL A 80 -1.66 0.32 5.55
N VAL A 81 -2.64 1.07 6.00
CA VAL A 81 -3.87 1.31 5.26
C VAL A 81 -3.96 2.79 4.91
N VAL A 82 -4.14 3.08 3.63
CA VAL A 82 -4.29 4.45 3.17
C VAL A 82 -5.50 4.57 2.26
N ARG A 83 -6.32 5.59 2.50
CA ARG A 83 -7.42 5.93 1.60
C ARG A 83 -7.01 7.08 0.72
N VAL A 84 -7.28 6.95 -0.58
CA VAL A 84 -6.92 7.95 -1.56
C VAL A 84 -8.17 8.36 -2.33
N ASP A 85 -8.27 9.65 -2.59
CA ASP A 85 -9.29 10.23 -3.46
C ASP A 85 -8.60 10.60 -4.77
N LEU A 86 -8.97 9.89 -5.83
CA LEU A 86 -8.37 10.07 -7.14
C LEU A 86 -9.23 10.95 -8.07
N SER A 87 -10.29 11.57 -7.55
CA SER A 87 -11.22 12.34 -8.39
C SER A 87 -10.55 13.52 -9.10
N GLU A 88 -9.56 14.14 -8.45
CA GLU A 88 -8.79 15.25 -9.03
C GLU A 88 -7.30 14.93 -9.14
N ALA A 89 -6.95 13.65 -9.10
CA ALA A 89 -5.55 13.25 -9.16
C ALA A 89 -4.99 13.46 -10.57
N PRO A 90 -3.70 13.84 -10.69
CA PRO A 90 -3.04 13.87 -11.98
C PRO A 90 -2.97 12.45 -12.57
N PRO A 91 -2.74 12.32 -13.90
CA PRO A 91 -2.71 11.00 -14.54
C PRO A 91 -1.70 10.03 -13.94
N ARG A 92 -0.66 10.56 -13.31
CA ARG A 92 0.33 9.75 -12.60
C ARG A 92 0.55 10.29 -11.21
N CYS A 93 0.44 9.41 -10.22
CA CYS A 93 0.70 9.72 -8.83
C CYS A 93 1.77 8.80 -8.29
N HIS A 94 2.66 9.33 -7.47
CA HIS A 94 3.67 8.55 -6.78
C HIS A 94 3.47 8.68 -5.28
N LEU A 95 3.33 7.55 -4.59
CA LEU A 95 3.16 7.48 -3.15
C LEU A 95 4.35 6.71 -2.56
N PRO A 96 5.42 7.40 -2.18
CA PRO A 96 6.51 6.73 -1.46
C PRO A 96 6.04 6.26 -0.10
N VAL A 97 6.40 5.02 0.25
CA VAL A 97 6.07 4.41 1.53
C VAL A 97 7.34 3.86 2.15
N LEU A 98 7.63 4.31 3.35
CA LEU A 98 8.68 3.74 4.18
C LEU A 98 8.03 2.86 5.24
N ILE A 99 8.43 1.60 5.32
CA ILE A 99 7.84 0.66 6.28
C ILE A 99 8.90 0.18 7.29
N ALA A 100 8.45 0.00 8.52
CA ALA A 100 9.23 -0.58 9.61
C ALA A 100 8.27 -1.43 10.46
N PRO A 101 8.79 -2.32 11.34
CA PRO A 101 7.91 -3.15 12.17
C PRO A 101 6.96 -2.37 13.09
N HIS A 102 7.31 -1.13 13.43
CA HIS A 102 6.57 -0.36 14.43
C HIS A 102 6.05 0.98 13.92
N ASN A 103 6.37 1.36 12.69
CA ASN A 103 5.92 2.62 12.14
C ASN A 103 5.98 2.61 10.62
N TYR A 104 5.44 3.65 10.02
CA TYR A 104 5.52 3.88 8.59
C TYR A 104 5.44 5.36 8.31
N THR A 105 5.92 5.75 7.13
CA THR A 105 5.78 7.09 6.59
C THR A 105 5.29 6.98 5.16
N LEU A 106 4.30 7.76 4.80
CA LEU A 106 3.73 7.77 3.46
C LEU A 106 3.43 9.22 3.09
N TRP A 107 3.74 9.58 1.85
CA TRP A 107 3.41 10.92 1.34
C TRP A 107 3.13 10.88 -0.16
N TRP A 108 2.53 11.94 -0.65
CA TRP A 108 2.30 12.09 -2.07
C TRP A 108 3.42 12.93 -2.67
N SER A 109 4.11 12.31 -3.62
CA SER A 109 5.18 12.98 -4.36
C SER A 109 4.66 13.36 -5.75
N ARG A 110 4.80 14.62 -6.06
CA ARG A 110 4.43 15.14 -7.38
C ARG A 110 5.59 15.07 -8.35
#